data_80ffb41958a377d7541badd4b6e10dae
#
_entry.id   80ffb41958a377d7541badd4b6e10dae
#
_cell.length_a   1.000
_cell.length_b   1.000
_cell.length_c   1.000
_cell.angle_alpha   90.00
_cell.angle_beta   90.00
_cell.angle_gamma   90.00
#
_symmetry.space_group_name_H-M   'P 1'
#
loop_
_entity.id
_entity.type
_entity.pdbx_description
1 polymer ?
#
loop_
_entity_poly.entity_id
_entity_poly.type
_entity_poly.pdbx_seq_one_letter_code
_entity_poly.pdbx_strand_id
1 'polypeptide(L)'
;MNITFIPEPIPELAISGVELAELSFGIGEPLQLTLWPDGLWITTVIDDAIWEALCEASQHRTDLGADWVRQNGELVIGGDWLTESGITDAAQLEVTAAPGVIRLLRREVRGFRA
;
A
#
# COMPACT_ATOMS: atom_id res chain seq x y z
N MET A 1 2.80 3.89 14.53
CA MET A 1 2.00 3.62 13.33
C MET A 1 1.11 2.42 13.60
N ASN A 2 -0.17 2.60 13.40
CA ASN A 2 -1.15 1.56 13.67
C ASN A 2 -1.52 0.86 12.38
N ILE A 3 -1.49 -0.48 12.40
CA ILE A 3 -1.81 -1.28 11.23
C ILE A 3 -2.92 -2.24 11.60
N THR A 4 -4.01 -2.19 10.86
CA THR A 4 -5.16 -3.06 11.07
C THR A 4 -5.38 -3.88 9.81
N PHE A 5 -5.38 -5.20 9.95
CA PHE A 5 -5.62 -6.11 8.83
C PHE A 5 -6.93 -6.84 9.07
N ILE A 6 -7.85 -6.73 8.11
CA ILE A 6 -9.15 -7.39 8.17
C ILE A 6 -9.17 -8.42 7.04
N PRO A 7 -9.12 -9.73 7.37
CA PRO A 7 -9.01 -10.74 6.31
C PRO A 7 -10.31 -11.07 5.60
N GLU A 8 -11.46 -10.83 6.22
CA GLU A 8 -12.75 -11.24 5.66
C GLU A 8 -13.77 -10.15 5.79
N PRO A 9 -14.74 -10.09 4.89
CA PRO A 9 -14.95 -10.97 3.72
C PRO A 9 -13.97 -10.70 2.58
N ILE A 10 -13.39 -9.49 2.53
CA ILE A 10 -12.40 -9.12 1.52
C ILE A 10 -11.21 -8.54 2.28
N PRO A 11 -9.99 -8.98 1.99
CA PRO A 11 -8.82 -8.46 2.70
C PRO A 11 -8.74 -6.93 2.59
N GLU A 12 -8.47 -6.29 3.71
CA GLU A 12 -8.31 -4.84 3.75
C GLU A 12 -7.28 -4.48 4.79
N LEU A 13 -6.41 -3.54 4.46
CA LEU A 13 -5.36 -3.06 5.34
C LEU A 13 -5.53 -1.57 5.56
N ALA A 14 -5.55 -1.15 6.81
CA ALA A 14 -5.59 0.28 7.16
C ALA A 14 -4.35 0.63 7.95
N ILE A 15 -3.68 1.71 7.55
CA ILE A 15 -2.49 2.22 8.22
C ILE A 15 -2.80 3.63 8.70
N SER A 16 -2.53 3.92 9.98
CA SER A 16 -2.79 5.23 10.56
C SER A 16 -1.70 5.58 11.55
N GLY A 17 -1.73 6.83 12.04
CA GLY A 17 -0.79 7.30 13.03
C GLY A 17 -0.11 8.57 12.59
N VAL A 18 0.42 9.32 13.57
CA VAL A 18 1.06 10.61 13.29
C VAL A 18 2.33 10.43 12.45
N GLU A 19 2.94 9.27 12.51
CA GLU A 19 4.16 8.98 11.74
C GLU A 19 3.93 9.08 10.24
N LEU A 20 2.71 8.84 9.77
CA LEU A 20 2.42 8.94 8.34
C LEU A 20 2.70 10.33 7.81
N ALA A 21 2.23 11.37 8.52
CA ALA A 21 2.48 12.73 8.09
C ALA A 21 3.97 13.05 8.11
N GLU A 22 4.70 12.53 9.11
CA GLU A 22 6.13 12.73 9.22
C GLU A 22 6.89 12.08 8.07
N LEU A 23 6.33 11.05 7.48
CA LEU A 23 6.93 10.34 6.34
C LEU A 23 6.38 10.84 5.00
N SER A 24 5.74 12.00 4.99
CA SER A 24 5.17 12.64 3.80
C SER A 24 3.86 12.02 3.34
N PHE A 25 3.21 11.22 4.18
CA PHE A 25 1.90 10.64 3.89
C PHE A 25 0.83 11.42 4.65
N GLY A 26 0.75 12.71 4.39
CA GLY A 26 -0.25 13.56 5.03
C GLY A 26 -1.62 13.40 4.39
N ILE A 27 -2.63 14.00 5.04
CA ILE A 27 -4.01 13.93 4.57
C ILE A 27 -4.11 14.43 3.13
N GLY A 28 -4.74 13.63 2.26
CA GLY A 28 -4.94 14.00 0.86
C GLY A 28 -3.73 13.81 -0.03
N GLU A 29 -2.62 13.33 0.50
CA GLU A 29 -1.41 13.13 -0.30
C GLU A 29 -1.66 12.13 -1.43
N PRO A 30 -1.35 12.48 -2.69
CA PRO A 30 -1.50 11.55 -3.81
C PRO A 30 -0.49 10.42 -3.73
N LEU A 31 -0.93 9.22 -4.07
CA LEU A 31 -0.13 8.01 -3.91
C LEU A 31 -0.11 7.20 -5.21
N GLN A 32 1.02 6.56 -5.45
CA GLN A 32 1.14 5.55 -6.50
C GLN A 32 1.26 4.19 -5.82
N LEU A 33 0.43 3.26 -6.27
CA LEU A 33 0.52 1.86 -5.85
C LEU A 33 1.18 1.09 -6.97
N THR A 34 2.23 0.36 -6.65
CA THR A 34 2.96 -0.44 -7.63
C THR A 34 3.03 -1.88 -7.14
N LEU A 35 2.51 -2.79 -7.94
CA LEU A 35 2.49 -4.21 -7.60
C LEU A 35 3.80 -4.84 -8.05
N TRP A 36 4.48 -5.49 -7.12
CA TRP A 36 5.72 -6.23 -7.36
C TRP A 36 5.47 -7.70 -7.09
N PRO A 37 6.34 -8.61 -7.57
CA PRO A 37 6.13 -10.04 -7.34
C PRO A 37 6.02 -10.43 -5.87
N ASP A 38 6.66 -9.68 -4.97
CA ASP A 38 6.70 -10.03 -3.56
C ASP A 38 5.98 -9.03 -2.66
N GLY A 39 5.25 -8.09 -3.23
CA GLY A 39 4.55 -7.12 -2.41
C GLY A 39 3.97 -5.95 -3.15
N LEU A 40 3.63 -4.92 -2.39
CA LEU A 40 3.04 -3.71 -2.93
C LEU A 40 3.82 -2.51 -2.40
N TRP A 41 4.23 -1.63 -3.29
CA TRP A 41 4.92 -0.39 -2.90
C TRP A 41 3.94 0.77 -3.00
N ILE A 42 3.93 1.60 -1.97
CA ILE A 42 3.09 2.78 -1.89
C ILE A 42 4.02 3.98 -1.83
N THR A 43 4.01 4.81 -2.88
CA THR A 43 4.92 5.95 -2.95
C THR A 43 4.13 7.24 -3.13
N THR A 44 4.65 8.35 -2.59
CA THR A 44 4.01 9.64 -2.76
C THR A 44 4.30 10.19 -4.16
N VAL A 45 3.34 10.94 -4.70
CA VAL A 45 3.46 11.58 -6.00
C VAL A 45 3.36 13.09 -5.79
N ILE A 46 4.47 13.80 -5.97
CA ILE A 46 4.52 15.22 -5.64
C ILE A 46 4.41 16.13 -6.88
N ASP A 47 4.42 15.55 -8.06
CA ASP A 47 4.36 16.31 -9.32
C ASP A 47 3.02 16.06 -10.01
N ASP A 48 2.31 17.14 -10.35
CA ASP A 48 0.99 17.03 -10.96
C ASP A 48 1.03 16.32 -12.30
N ALA A 49 2.06 16.54 -13.09
CA ALA A 49 2.19 15.89 -14.39
C ALA A 49 2.39 14.38 -14.22
N ILE A 50 3.17 14.00 -13.21
CA ILE A 50 3.37 12.58 -12.92
C ILE A 50 2.06 11.95 -12.42
N TRP A 51 1.30 12.70 -11.61
CA TRP A 51 0.01 12.23 -11.13
C TRP A 51 -0.96 11.99 -12.29
N GLU A 52 -1.02 12.92 -13.24
CA GLU A 52 -1.89 12.77 -14.39
C GLU A 52 -1.48 11.57 -15.25
N ALA A 53 -0.16 11.41 -15.48
CA ALA A 53 0.34 10.26 -16.23
C ALA A 53 0.02 8.94 -15.52
N LEU A 54 0.11 8.93 -14.19
CA LEU A 54 -0.23 7.75 -13.41
C LEU A 54 -1.71 7.41 -13.51
N CYS A 55 -2.58 8.41 -13.41
CA CYS A 55 -4.02 8.18 -13.53
C CYS A 55 -4.36 7.59 -14.90
N GLU A 56 -3.70 8.06 -15.93
CA GLU A 56 -3.89 7.52 -17.28
C GLU A 56 -3.38 6.08 -17.37
N ALA A 57 -2.17 5.84 -16.89
CA ALA A 57 -1.54 4.53 -16.98
C ALA A 57 -2.32 3.48 -16.17
N SER A 58 -2.88 3.87 -15.04
CA SER A 58 -3.60 2.92 -14.16
C SER A 58 -4.86 2.39 -14.82
N GLN A 59 -5.37 3.06 -15.85
CA GLN A 59 -6.54 2.57 -16.59
C GLN A 59 -6.19 1.43 -17.53
N HIS A 60 -4.92 1.24 -17.82
CA HIS A 60 -4.46 0.25 -18.80
C HIS A 60 -3.54 -0.80 -18.19
N ARG A 61 -3.07 -0.59 -16.96
CA ARG A 61 -2.14 -1.49 -16.31
C ARG A 61 -2.71 -1.94 -14.97
N THR A 62 -2.69 -3.23 -14.74
CA THR A 62 -3.21 -3.80 -13.50
C THR A 62 -2.21 -3.76 -12.36
N ASP A 63 -0.93 -3.46 -12.67
CA ASP A 63 0.12 -3.38 -11.67
C ASP A 63 0.35 -1.96 -11.13
N LEU A 64 -0.42 -0.98 -11.61
CA LEU A 64 -0.32 0.40 -11.16
C LEU A 64 -1.67 0.90 -10.69
N GLY A 65 -1.67 1.69 -9.62
CA GLY A 65 -2.88 2.32 -9.11
C GLY A 65 -2.60 3.70 -8.59
N ALA A 66 -3.64 4.54 -8.63
CA ALA A 66 -3.63 5.88 -8.07
C ALA A 66 -4.55 5.89 -6.86
N ASP A 67 -4.08 6.48 -5.76
CA ASP A 67 -4.86 6.54 -4.54
C ASP A 67 -4.44 7.80 -3.78
N TRP A 68 -4.95 7.99 -2.59
CA TRP A 68 -4.59 9.13 -1.75
C TRP A 68 -4.86 8.77 -0.29
N VAL A 69 -4.18 9.50 0.61
CA VAL A 69 -4.41 9.37 2.04
C VAL A 69 -5.78 9.96 2.34
N ARG A 70 -6.59 9.25 3.09
CA ARG A 70 -7.97 9.64 3.39
C ARG A 70 -8.01 10.87 4.30
N GLN A 71 -9.17 11.53 4.37
CA GLN A 71 -9.31 12.74 5.17
C GLN A 71 -9.14 12.52 6.67
N ASN A 72 -9.36 11.30 7.12
CA ASN A 72 -9.13 10.95 8.52
C ASN A 72 -7.67 10.56 8.80
N GLY A 73 -6.79 10.72 7.82
CA GLY A 73 -5.39 10.41 7.97
C GLY A 73 -5.03 8.96 7.74
N GLU A 74 -5.98 8.13 7.34
CA GLU A 74 -5.72 6.71 7.10
C GLU A 74 -5.32 6.45 5.66
N LEU A 75 -4.45 5.48 5.52
CA LEU A 75 -4.09 4.91 4.22
C LEU A 75 -4.76 3.53 4.17
N VAL A 76 -5.65 3.33 3.20
CA VAL A 76 -6.45 2.10 3.12
C VAL A 76 -6.13 1.38 1.83
N ILE A 77 -5.70 0.13 1.95
CA ILE A 77 -5.39 -0.73 0.81
C ILE A 77 -6.40 -1.86 0.81
N GLY A 78 -7.17 -1.98 -0.27
CA GLY A 78 -8.24 -2.97 -0.34
C GLY A 78 -7.92 -4.16 -1.21
N GLY A 79 -8.72 -5.17 -1.04
CA GLY A 79 -8.92 -6.38 -1.76
C GLY A 79 -7.89 -6.83 -2.76
N ASP A 80 -8.07 -6.36 -3.97
CA ASP A 80 -7.28 -6.88 -5.10
C ASP A 80 -5.78 -6.65 -4.92
N TRP A 81 -5.38 -5.51 -4.36
CA TRP A 81 -3.96 -5.23 -4.16
C TRP A 81 -3.32 -6.22 -3.21
N LEU A 82 -4.02 -6.58 -2.15
CA LEU A 82 -3.50 -7.53 -1.17
C LEU A 82 -3.51 -8.94 -1.73
N THR A 83 -4.58 -9.32 -2.41
CA THR A 83 -4.72 -10.64 -3.00
C THR A 83 -3.64 -10.85 -4.08
N GLU A 84 -3.45 -9.86 -4.96
CA GLU A 84 -2.48 -9.97 -6.03
C GLU A 84 -1.04 -9.99 -5.52
N SER A 85 -0.78 -9.34 -4.38
CA SER A 85 0.55 -9.38 -3.79
C SER A 85 0.78 -10.61 -2.93
N GLY A 86 -0.25 -11.46 -2.79
CA GLY A 86 -0.14 -12.69 -2.01
C GLY A 86 -0.27 -12.49 -0.52
N ILE A 87 -0.71 -11.31 -0.09
CA ILE A 87 -0.87 -11.00 1.33
C ILE A 87 -2.34 -11.18 1.69
N THR A 88 -2.68 -12.36 2.19
CA THR A 88 -4.05 -12.69 2.56
C THR A 88 -4.23 -12.95 4.05
N ASP A 89 -3.15 -12.82 4.80
CA ASP A 89 -3.13 -13.11 6.22
C ASP A 89 -2.14 -12.17 6.89
N ALA A 90 -2.47 -11.69 8.08
CA ALA A 90 -1.60 -10.76 8.81
C ALA A 90 -0.22 -11.34 9.06
N ALA A 91 -0.11 -12.66 9.23
CA ALA A 91 1.17 -13.32 9.47
C ALA A 91 2.11 -13.22 8.27
N GLN A 92 1.56 -13.00 7.07
CA GLN A 92 2.36 -12.88 5.85
C GLN A 92 2.84 -11.46 5.59
N LEU A 93 2.36 -10.50 6.38
CA LEU A 93 2.61 -9.09 6.11
C LEU A 93 3.84 -8.60 6.83
N GLU A 94 4.72 -7.96 6.09
CA GLU A 94 5.83 -7.20 6.64
C GLU A 94 5.76 -5.79 6.08
N VAL A 95 5.78 -4.79 6.95
CA VAL A 95 5.66 -3.39 6.54
C VAL A 95 6.98 -2.68 6.82
N THR A 96 7.52 -2.02 5.80
CA THR A 96 8.66 -1.12 5.98
C THR A 96 8.23 0.26 5.53
N ALA A 97 8.71 1.29 6.20
CA ALA A 97 8.34 2.66 5.92
C ALA A 97 9.56 3.56 5.96
N ALA A 98 9.63 4.48 5.00
CA ALA A 98 10.67 5.51 4.93
C ALA A 98 10.00 6.74 4.31
N PRO A 99 10.65 7.92 4.36
CA PRO A 99 10.04 9.11 3.78
C PRO A 99 9.63 8.88 2.32
N GLY A 100 8.33 9.07 2.05
CA GLY A 100 7.78 8.95 0.71
C GLY A 100 7.55 7.54 0.21
N VAL A 101 7.82 6.49 1.00
CA VAL A 101 7.61 5.13 0.53
C VAL A 101 7.22 4.20 1.68
N ILE A 102 6.17 3.43 1.46
CA ILE A 102 5.77 2.33 2.34
C ILE A 102 5.74 1.09 1.49
N ARG A 103 6.38 0.02 1.96
CA ARG A 103 6.40 -1.25 1.25
C ARG A 103 5.66 -2.28 2.08
N LEU A 104 4.67 -2.91 1.46
CA LEU A 104 3.97 -4.05 2.03
C LEU A 104 4.59 -5.29 1.39
N LEU A 105 5.34 -6.04 2.16
CA LEU A 105 6.08 -7.18 1.62
C LEU A 105 5.45 -8.47 2.12
N ARG A 106 5.42 -9.45 1.24
CA ARG A 106 4.93 -10.77 1.61
C ARG A 106 6.06 -11.52 2.33
N ARG A 107 5.83 -11.79 3.61
CA ARG A 107 6.77 -12.58 4.39
C ARG A 107 6.55 -14.04 4.05
N GLU A 108 7.62 -14.73 3.73
CA GLU A 108 7.55 -16.15 3.54
C GLU A 108 7.48 -16.83 4.88
N VAL A 109 6.37 -17.51 5.13
CA VAL A 109 6.25 -18.32 6.33
C VAL A 109 6.75 -19.71 5.98
N ARG A 110 8.01 -20.02 6.37
CA ARG A 110 8.55 -21.31 6.10
C ARG A 110 8.22 -22.22 7.20
N GLY A 111 7.67 -23.25 6.91
CA GLY A 111 7.49 -24.30 7.83
C GLY A 111 8.82 -24.86 8.18
N PHE A 112 9.34 -25.05 8.02
CA PHE A 112 10.38 -25.50 8.04
C PHE A 112 10.98 -26.03 7.08
N ARG A 113 11.22 -26.16 6.71
CA ARG A 113 11.84 -26.60 5.85
C ARG A 113 12.83 -27.18 6.14
N ALA A 114 12.89 -27.58 6.14
CA ALA A 114 13.92 -28.14 6.79
C ALA A 114 14.95 -28.37 6.28
#